data_f000c512118ee480561b009480e6b3c6
#
_entry.id   f000c512118ee480561b009480e6b3c6
#
_cell.length_a   1.000
_cell.length_b   1.000
_cell.length_c   1.000
_cell.angle_alpha   90.00
_cell.angle_beta   90.00
_cell.angle_gamma   90.00
#
_symmetry.space_group_name_H-M   'P 1'
#
loop_
_entity.id
_entity.type
_entity.pdbx_description
1 polymer ?
#
loop_
_entity_poly.entity_id
_entity_poly.type
_entity_poly.pdbx_seq_one_letter_code
_entity_poly.pdbx_strand_id
1 'polypeptide(L)'
;IVFNKCDLLDNTTDGKIFVSAKNNTNIELLKDKIAKVVNAQKSDKRLCGDLVNKNDFVVLVIPIDSAAPKGRIILPQQQVIRDLLDSGAIPVCVRESELADTLKNLGTKPKLVITDSQVFKPVSEIVPNDIKLTSFSILMARYKGFLKTAVNGARAIESLNDGDKILISEGCTHHRQCDDIGTVKLPRLLKNYTGKNFEIVTSSGKDFPNNLSEFSLAIHCGACMLNSREIISRMNRSVESGVPFTNYGI
;
A
#
# COMPACT_ATOMS: atom_id res chain seq x y z
N ILE A 1 15.78 -6.41 -24.00
CA ILE A 1 17.16 -6.18 -23.50
C ILE A 1 17.78 -5.07 -24.33
N VAL A 2 18.46 -4.12 -23.67
CA VAL A 2 19.16 -3.00 -24.31
C VAL A 2 20.64 -3.13 -23.98
N PHE A 3 21.48 -2.98 -24.99
CA PHE A 3 22.93 -2.99 -24.86
C PHE A 3 23.46 -1.58 -25.05
N ASN A 4 24.14 -1.04 -24.05
CA ASN A 4 24.80 0.28 -24.15
C ASN A 4 26.25 0.12 -24.65
N LYS A 5 26.88 1.24 -24.99
CA LYS A 5 28.27 1.33 -25.50
C LYS A 5 28.47 0.63 -26.86
N CYS A 6 27.49 0.71 -27.74
CA CYS A 6 27.62 0.14 -29.08
C CYS A 6 28.73 0.82 -29.93
N ASP A 7 29.21 1.97 -29.51
CA ASP A 7 30.40 2.64 -30.06
C ASP A 7 31.72 1.86 -29.87
N LEU A 8 31.70 0.83 -29.03
CA LEU A 8 32.85 -0.08 -28.80
C LEU A 8 32.70 -1.43 -29.49
N LEU A 9 31.65 -1.62 -30.30
CA LEU A 9 31.36 -2.89 -30.99
C LEU A 9 31.57 -2.77 -32.49
N ASP A 10 32.29 -3.71 -33.08
CA ASP A 10 32.51 -3.77 -34.53
C ASP A 10 31.28 -4.30 -35.27
N ASN A 11 30.41 -5.08 -34.62
CA ASN A 11 29.20 -5.66 -35.25
C ASN A 11 28.03 -5.67 -34.27
N THR A 12 26.83 -5.34 -34.74
CA THR A 12 25.56 -5.45 -33.97
C THR A 12 24.73 -6.60 -34.55
N THR A 13 24.16 -7.42 -33.66
CA THR A 13 23.29 -8.55 -34.05
C THR A 13 21.85 -8.10 -34.24
N ASP A 14 21.17 -8.58 -35.28
CA ASP A 14 19.76 -8.29 -35.55
C ASP A 14 18.84 -8.69 -34.41
N GLY A 15 17.79 -7.90 -34.20
CA GLY A 15 16.75 -8.16 -33.20
C GLY A 15 17.02 -7.61 -31.78
N LYS A 16 18.20 -7.04 -31.54
CA LYS A 16 18.56 -6.41 -30.24
C LYS A 16 18.60 -4.89 -30.35
N ILE A 17 18.43 -4.20 -29.22
CA ILE A 17 18.55 -2.75 -29.18
C ILE A 17 19.96 -2.39 -28.70
N PHE A 18 20.74 -1.79 -29.57
CA PHE A 18 22.06 -1.29 -29.26
C PHE A 18 22.05 0.24 -29.22
N VAL A 19 22.58 0.83 -28.15
CA VAL A 19 22.65 2.27 -27.95
C VAL A 19 24.05 2.71 -27.53
N SER A 20 24.40 3.95 -27.80
CA SER A 20 25.55 4.60 -27.18
C SER A 20 25.12 5.90 -26.52
N ALA A 21 25.18 5.95 -25.20
CA ALA A 21 24.93 7.16 -24.46
C ALA A 21 26.02 8.23 -24.72
N LYS A 22 27.26 7.79 -25.03
CA LYS A 22 28.38 8.69 -25.33
C LYS A 22 28.17 9.44 -26.65
N ASN A 23 27.73 8.72 -27.67
CA ASN A 23 27.58 9.28 -29.03
C ASN A 23 26.13 9.62 -29.36
N ASN A 24 25.22 9.49 -28.39
CA ASN A 24 23.78 9.67 -28.57
C ASN A 24 23.13 8.76 -29.63
N THR A 25 23.78 7.62 -29.95
CA THR A 25 23.32 6.68 -30.97
C THR A 25 22.10 5.90 -30.48
N ASN A 26 21.01 5.88 -31.28
CA ASN A 26 19.75 5.15 -31.00
C ASN A 26 19.06 5.49 -29.66
N ILE A 27 19.38 6.60 -29.04
CA ILE A 27 18.74 7.02 -27.75
C ILE A 27 17.27 7.37 -27.97
N GLU A 28 16.93 8.08 -29.05
CA GLU A 28 15.52 8.38 -29.37
C GLU A 28 14.73 7.10 -29.68
N LEU A 29 15.29 6.15 -30.42
CA LEU A 29 14.67 4.84 -30.64
C LEU A 29 14.40 4.10 -29.33
N LEU A 30 15.33 4.18 -28.36
CA LEU A 30 15.14 3.61 -27.03
C LEU A 30 13.99 4.31 -26.29
N LYS A 31 13.93 5.64 -26.31
CA LYS A 31 12.83 6.41 -25.69
C LYS A 31 11.48 6.04 -26.28
N ASP A 32 11.38 5.95 -27.61
CA ASP A 32 10.15 5.55 -28.30
C ASP A 32 9.70 4.13 -27.92
N LYS A 33 10.65 3.20 -27.82
CA LYS A 33 10.34 1.82 -27.40
C LYS A 33 9.90 1.75 -25.95
N ILE A 34 10.53 2.52 -25.05
CA ILE A 34 10.10 2.65 -23.64
C ILE A 34 8.69 3.23 -23.58
N ALA A 35 8.41 4.31 -24.33
CA ALA A 35 7.11 4.93 -24.37
C ALA A 35 6.00 3.98 -24.85
N LYS A 36 6.27 3.18 -25.89
CA LYS A 36 5.35 2.15 -26.40
C LYS A 36 5.06 1.07 -25.34
N VAL A 37 6.08 0.57 -24.65
CA VAL A 37 5.92 -0.43 -23.59
C VAL A 37 5.13 0.13 -22.41
N VAL A 38 5.43 1.36 -21.98
CA VAL A 38 4.71 2.03 -20.88
C VAL A 38 3.25 2.28 -21.24
N ASN A 39 2.98 2.75 -22.47
CA ASN A 39 1.60 2.99 -22.92
C ASN A 39 0.79 1.68 -23.08
N ALA A 40 1.42 0.59 -23.51
CA ALA A 40 0.78 -0.72 -23.57
C ALA A 40 0.45 -1.30 -22.17
N GLN A 41 1.13 -0.83 -21.11
CA GLN A 41 0.94 -1.25 -19.73
C GLN A 41 0.06 -0.28 -18.90
N LYS A 42 -0.54 0.75 -19.52
CA LYS A 42 -1.53 1.57 -18.82
C LYS A 42 -2.69 0.67 -18.39
N SER A 43 -2.63 0.20 -17.17
CA SER A 43 -3.77 -0.49 -16.56
C SER A 43 -4.78 0.57 -16.10
N ASP A 44 -6.04 0.39 -16.44
CA ASP A 44 -7.17 1.18 -15.90
C ASP A 44 -7.43 0.89 -14.42
N LYS A 45 -6.40 0.46 -13.68
CA LYS A 45 -6.51 0.17 -12.26
C LYS A 45 -6.84 1.44 -11.50
N ARG A 46 -7.97 1.44 -10.83
CA ARG A 46 -8.41 2.50 -9.93
C ARG A 46 -8.25 2.09 -8.48
N LEU A 47 -8.05 3.06 -7.59
CA LEU A 47 -8.00 2.80 -6.15
C LEU A 47 -9.36 2.39 -5.62
N CYS A 48 -10.38 3.18 -5.91
CA CYS A 48 -11.76 2.97 -5.49
C CYS A 48 -12.80 3.52 -6.49
N GLY A 49 -12.38 4.23 -7.53
CA GLY A 49 -13.27 4.85 -8.50
C GLY A 49 -14.14 3.86 -9.28
N ASP A 50 -13.72 2.60 -9.38
CA ASP A 50 -14.50 1.49 -9.95
C ASP A 50 -15.53 0.89 -8.96
N LEU A 51 -15.52 1.31 -7.70
CA LEU A 51 -16.47 0.89 -6.66
C LEU A 51 -17.66 1.83 -6.50
N VAL A 52 -17.64 2.96 -7.20
CA VAL A 52 -18.60 4.06 -7.08
C VAL A 52 -19.11 4.51 -8.45
N ASN A 53 -20.24 5.20 -8.45
CA ASN A 53 -20.80 5.83 -9.64
C ASN A 53 -20.71 7.36 -9.52
N LYS A 54 -20.96 8.04 -10.62
CA LYS A 54 -21.10 9.50 -10.64
C LYS A 54 -22.17 9.93 -9.65
N ASN A 55 -21.86 10.97 -8.86
CA ASN A 55 -22.70 11.56 -7.81
C ASN A 55 -22.89 10.68 -6.56
N ASP A 56 -22.27 9.51 -6.46
CA ASP A 56 -22.26 8.76 -5.19
C ASP A 56 -21.49 9.54 -4.12
N PHE A 57 -22.03 9.65 -2.92
CA PHE A 57 -21.31 10.17 -1.75
C PHE A 57 -20.39 9.10 -1.17
N VAL A 58 -19.15 9.49 -0.89
CA VAL A 58 -18.15 8.66 -0.21
C VAL A 58 -17.62 9.43 0.99
N VAL A 59 -17.79 8.88 2.19
CA VAL A 59 -17.28 9.51 3.42
C VAL A 59 -15.88 9.00 3.70
N LEU A 60 -14.93 9.93 3.83
CA LEU A 60 -13.54 9.68 4.16
C LEU A 60 -13.28 10.09 5.59
N VAL A 61 -13.03 9.14 6.48
CA VAL A 61 -12.72 9.38 7.89
C VAL A 61 -11.21 9.50 8.05
N ILE A 62 -10.75 10.72 8.30
CA ILE A 62 -9.34 11.08 8.36
C ILE A 62 -9.03 11.60 9.77
N PRO A 63 -8.38 10.79 10.62
CA PRO A 63 -7.98 11.22 11.95
C PRO A 63 -6.93 12.33 11.88
N ILE A 64 -6.90 13.19 12.88
CA ILE A 64 -5.82 14.15 13.04
C ILE A 64 -4.61 13.44 13.63
N ASP A 65 -3.69 13.05 12.77
CA ASP A 65 -2.45 12.40 13.16
C ASP A 65 -1.36 13.46 13.44
N SER A 66 -0.83 13.46 14.66
CA SER A 66 0.28 14.33 15.07
C SER A 66 1.59 14.05 14.28
N ALA A 67 1.72 12.84 13.72
CA ALA A 67 2.86 12.45 12.87
C ALA A 67 2.72 12.91 11.43
N ALA A 68 1.52 13.32 11.00
CA ALA A 68 1.31 13.87 9.68
C ALA A 68 1.90 15.29 9.56
N PRO A 69 2.46 15.67 8.40
CA PRO A 69 2.94 17.03 8.18
C PRO A 69 1.81 18.05 8.37
N LYS A 70 2.04 19.12 9.13
CA LYS A 70 1.06 20.20 9.33
C LYS A 70 0.51 20.73 7.99
N GLY A 71 -0.81 20.90 7.90
CA GLY A 71 -1.49 21.42 6.72
C GLY A 71 -1.56 20.46 5.53
N ARG A 72 -1.26 19.19 5.74
CA ARG A 72 -1.32 18.17 4.68
C ARG A 72 -2.05 16.93 5.17
N ILE A 73 -2.74 16.28 4.26
CA ILE A 73 -3.19 14.91 4.39
C ILE A 73 -2.15 13.97 3.74
N ILE A 74 -2.09 12.73 4.18
CA ILE A 74 -1.09 11.77 3.69
C ILE A 74 -1.39 11.28 2.27
N LEU A 75 -0.37 10.79 1.58
CA LEU A 75 -0.46 10.40 0.17
C LEU A 75 -1.62 9.44 -0.17
N PRO A 76 -1.90 8.38 0.59
CA PRO A 76 -3.06 7.50 0.31
C PRO A 76 -4.40 8.23 0.31
N GLN A 77 -4.59 9.16 1.25
CA GLN A 77 -5.81 9.96 1.35
C GLN A 77 -5.95 10.89 0.13
N GLN A 78 -4.87 11.59 -0.26
CA GLN A 78 -4.85 12.44 -1.45
C GLN A 78 -5.19 11.66 -2.72
N GLN A 79 -4.61 10.47 -2.89
CA GLN A 79 -4.83 9.62 -4.07
C GLN A 79 -6.27 9.11 -4.14
N VAL A 80 -6.86 8.72 -3.02
CA VAL A 80 -8.26 8.28 -2.95
C VAL A 80 -9.21 9.45 -3.28
N ILE A 81 -8.99 10.63 -2.70
CA ILE A 81 -9.79 11.82 -3.02
C ILE A 81 -9.74 12.11 -4.52
N ARG A 82 -8.54 12.10 -5.10
CA ARG A 82 -8.36 12.36 -6.52
C ARG A 82 -9.06 11.32 -7.39
N ASP A 83 -8.93 10.03 -7.07
CA ASP A 83 -9.56 8.95 -7.83
C ASP A 83 -11.10 9.00 -7.78
N LEU A 84 -11.68 9.41 -6.63
CA LEU A 84 -13.11 9.64 -6.48
C LEU A 84 -13.59 10.82 -7.33
N LEU A 85 -12.87 11.94 -7.31
CA LEU A 85 -13.19 13.11 -8.13
C LEU A 85 -13.11 12.79 -9.63
N ASP A 86 -12.09 12.08 -10.06
CA ASP A 86 -11.92 11.62 -11.44
C ASP A 86 -13.04 10.66 -11.89
N SER A 87 -13.68 10.00 -10.93
CA SER A 87 -14.84 9.10 -11.17
C SER A 87 -16.19 9.84 -11.08
N GLY A 88 -16.18 11.14 -10.77
CA GLY A 88 -17.38 11.96 -10.60
C GLY A 88 -18.15 11.68 -9.31
N ALA A 89 -17.57 10.96 -8.35
CA ALA A 89 -18.12 10.78 -7.00
C ALA A 89 -17.84 12.02 -6.13
N ILE A 90 -18.56 12.13 -5.01
CA ILE A 90 -18.50 13.27 -4.10
C ILE A 90 -17.82 12.83 -2.79
N PRO A 91 -16.53 13.10 -2.59
CA PRO A 91 -15.85 12.80 -1.34
C PRO A 91 -16.24 13.81 -0.25
N VAL A 92 -16.62 13.30 0.92
CA VAL A 92 -16.89 14.09 2.14
C VAL A 92 -15.85 13.69 3.17
N CYS A 93 -14.93 14.61 3.50
CA CYS A 93 -13.85 14.36 4.47
C CYS A 93 -14.27 14.82 5.86
N VAL A 94 -14.13 13.93 6.83
CA VAL A 94 -14.52 14.18 8.23
C VAL A 94 -13.50 13.55 9.19
N ARG A 95 -13.46 14.04 10.41
CA ARG A 95 -12.76 13.34 11.51
C ARG A 95 -13.65 12.23 12.06
N GLU A 96 -13.05 11.30 12.78
CA GLU A 96 -13.79 10.21 13.45
C GLU A 96 -14.90 10.73 14.39
N SER A 97 -14.64 11.83 15.08
CA SER A 97 -15.60 12.47 16.00
C SER A 97 -16.82 13.07 15.31
N GLU A 98 -16.73 13.36 14.01
CA GLU A 98 -17.78 14.00 13.22
C GLU A 98 -18.60 13.01 12.39
N LEU A 99 -18.16 11.74 12.33
CA LEU A 99 -18.76 10.73 11.44
C LEU A 99 -20.25 10.50 11.70
N ALA A 100 -20.64 10.33 12.97
CA ALA A 100 -22.03 10.03 13.34
C ALA A 100 -22.99 11.14 12.90
N ASP A 101 -22.62 12.39 13.16
CA ASP A 101 -23.43 13.56 12.77
C ASP A 101 -23.42 13.77 11.26
N THR A 102 -22.29 13.50 10.60
CA THR A 102 -22.20 13.57 9.14
C THR A 102 -23.15 12.57 8.49
N LEU A 103 -23.16 11.31 8.94
CA LEU A 103 -24.05 10.28 8.39
C LEU A 103 -25.55 10.66 8.57
N LYS A 104 -25.91 11.31 9.67
CA LYS A 104 -27.28 11.82 9.90
C LYS A 104 -27.64 12.98 9.00
N ASN A 105 -26.70 13.94 8.84
CA ASN A 105 -26.95 15.21 8.16
C ASN A 105 -26.76 15.15 6.63
N LEU A 106 -26.15 14.07 6.13
CA LEU A 106 -25.88 13.93 4.68
C LEU A 106 -27.16 13.85 3.83
N GLY A 107 -28.31 13.51 4.43
CA GLY A 107 -29.60 13.44 3.76
C GLY A 107 -29.73 12.27 2.76
N THR A 108 -28.65 11.55 2.51
CA THR A 108 -28.60 10.36 1.65
C THR A 108 -27.57 9.37 2.17
N LYS A 109 -27.78 8.10 1.89
CA LYS A 109 -26.87 7.04 2.30
C LYS A 109 -25.59 7.08 1.46
N PRO A 110 -24.40 7.19 2.06
CA PRO A 110 -23.16 7.13 1.31
C PRO A 110 -22.94 5.73 0.73
N LYS A 111 -22.36 5.66 -0.44
CA LYS A 111 -22.02 4.41 -1.13
C LYS A 111 -20.94 3.61 -0.41
N LEU A 112 -20.00 4.33 0.22
CA LEU A 112 -18.81 3.77 0.84
C LEU A 112 -18.32 4.70 1.94
N VAL A 113 -17.84 4.12 3.05
CA VAL A 113 -17.04 4.80 4.06
C VAL A 113 -15.62 4.26 3.97
N ILE A 114 -14.63 5.16 3.93
CA ILE A 114 -13.21 4.82 3.85
C ILE A 114 -12.53 5.44 5.07
N THR A 115 -11.84 4.64 5.87
CA THR A 115 -11.21 5.13 7.11
C THR A 115 -9.71 4.84 7.16
N ASP A 116 -9.01 5.51 8.05
CA ASP A 116 -7.66 5.11 8.43
C ASP A 116 -7.70 3.86 9.30
N SER A 117 -6.71 2.97 9.12
CA SER A 117 -6.64 1.71 9.88
C SER A 117 -6.52 1.93 11.39
N GLN A 118 -5.94 3.05 11.82
CA GLN A 118 -5.77 3.39 13.24
C GLN A 118 -7.10 3.59 13.98
N VAL A 119 -8.13 4.04 13.27
CA VAL A 119 -9.48 4.32 13.81
C VAL A 119 -10.55 3.38 13.23
N PHE A 120 -10.13 2.27 12.62
CA PHE A 120 -11.06 1.34 11.96
C PHE A 120 -12.11 0.78 12.94
N LYS A 121 -11.68 0.36 14.15
CA LYS A 121 -12.58 -0.21 15.15
C LYS A 121 -13.67 0.79 15.58
N PRO A 122 -13.38 1.98 16.12
CA PRO A 122 -14.42 2.93 16.48
C PRO A 122 -15.29 3.36 15.30
N VAL A 123 -14.74 3.47 14.10
CA VAL A 123 -15.51 3.79 12.89
C VAL A 123 -16.47 2.64 12.54
N SER A 124 -16.04 1.39 12.66
CA SER A 124 -16.89 0.23 12.39
C SER A 124 -18.08 0.09 13.36
N GLU A 125 -17.96 0.63 14.57
CA GLU A 125 -19.05 0.66 15.56
C GLU A 125 -20.10 1.75 15.26
N ILE A 126 -19.71 2.79 14.50
CA ILE A 126 -20.58 3.91 14.10
C ILE A 126 -21.28 3.66 12.76
N VAL A 127 -20.56 3.03 11.81
CA VAL A 127 -21.07 2.83 10.44
C VAL A 127 -22.14 1.73 10.43
N PRO A 128 -23.38 2.01 9.95
CA PRO A 128 -24.41 0.99 9.83
C PRO A 128 -23.99 -0.19 8.94
N ASN A 129 -24.43 -1.41 9.27
CA ASN A 129 -24.08 -2.65 8.58
C ASN A 129 -24.44 -2.67 7.08
N ASP A 130 -25.38 -1.84 6.68
CA ASP A 130 -25.83 -1.71 5.30
C ASP A 130 -25.02 -0.68 4.48
N ILE A 131 -24.03 -0.04 5.09
CA ILE A 131 -23.03 0.82 4.43
C ILE A 131 -21.70 0.07 4.36
N LYS A 132 -21.13 0.01 3.16
CA LYS A 132 -19.81 -0.63 2.98
C LYS A 132 -18.72 0.19 3.65
N LEU A 133 -17.87 -0.50 4.43
CA LEU A 133 -16.71 0.09 5.10
C LEU A 133 -15.42 -0.54 4.58
N THR A 134 -14.40 0.27 4.36
CA THR A 134 -13.04 -0.16 4.02
C THR A 134 -12.00 0.81 4.60
N SER A 135 -10.72 0.52 4.42
CA SER A 135 -9.63 1.41 4.82
C SER A 135 -8.77 1.85 3.64
N PHE A 136 -8.05 2.97 3.81
CA PHE A 136 -7.05 3.41 2.83
C PHE A 136 -6.00 2.32 2.57
N SER A 137 -5.57 1.59 3.60
CA SER A 137 -4.59 0.52 3.49
C SER A 137 -5.11 -0.67 2.68
N ILE A 138 -6.38 -1.05 2.85
CA ILE A 138 -7.04 -2.12 2.06
C ILE A 138 -7.10 -1.70 0.59
N LEU A 139 -7.53 -0.47 0.30
CA LEU A 139 -7.59 0.05 -1.07
C LEU A 139 -6.20 0.11 -1.72
N MET A 140 -5.19 0.52 -0.99
CA MET A 140 -3.80 0.52 -1.49
C MET A 140 -3.29 -0.90 -1.77
N ALA A 141 -3.57 -1.87 -0.90
CA ALA A 141 -3.21 -3.27 -1.12
C ALA A 141 -3.91 -3.85 -2.35
N ARG A 142 -5.20 -3.51 -2.56
CA ARG A 142 -5.97 -3.85 -3.75
C ARG A 142 -5.35 -3.25 -5.02
N TYR A 143 -5.11 -1.95 -5.02
CA TYR A 143 -4.54 -1.21 -6.15
C TYR A 143 -3.16 -1.74 -6.56
N LYS A 144 -2.32 -2.04 -5.58
CA LYS A 144 -0.97 -2.58 -5.81
C LYS A 144 -0.95 -4.08 -6.10
N GLY A 145 -2.07 -4.80 -5.93
CA GLY A 145 -2.25 -6.18 -6.37
C GLY A 145 -1.86 -7.25 -5.36
N PHE A 146 -1.72 -6.92 -4.08
CA PHE A 146 -1.33 -7.90 -3.05
C PHE A 146 -2.40 -8.14 -1.95
N LEU A 147 -3.61 -7.58 -2.10
CA LEU A 147 -4.67 -7.68 -1.09
C LEU A 147 -5.02 -9.14 -0.71
N LYS A 148 -5.18 -10.02 -1.69
CA LYS A 148 -5.53 -11.43 -1.44
C LYS A 148 -4.47 -12.12 -0.58
N THR A 149 -3.20 -11.91 -0.91
CA THR A 149 -2.07 -12.48 -0.14
C THR A 149 -2.03 -11.88 1.26
N ALA A 150 -2.24 -10.57 1.41
CA ALA A 150 -2.23 -9.93 2.72
C ALA A 150 -3.37 -10.42 3.63
N VAL A 151 -4.58 -10.62 3.10
CA VAL A 151 -5.70 -11.19 3.85
C VAL A 151 -5.40 -12.63 4.30
N ASN A 152 -4.82 -13.44 3.42
CA ASN A 152 -4.44 -14.81 3.78
C ASN A 152 -3.31 -14.82 4.83
N GLY A 153 -2.33 -13.90 4.69
CA GLY A 153 -1.23 -13.76 5.63
C GLY A 153 -1.68 -13.31 7.02
N ALA A 154 -2.70 -12.45 7.11
CA ALA A 154 -3.24 -12.02 8.40
C ALA A 154 -3.82 -13.20 9.22
N ARG A 155 -4.38 -14.20 8.57
CA ARG A 155 -4.88 -15.42 9.25
C ARG A 155 -3.77 -16.22 9.93
N ALA A 156 -2.53 -16.10 9.48
CA ALA A 156 -1.40 -16.77 10.09
C ALA A 156 -1.10 -16.27 11.51
N ILE A 157 -1.60 -15.09 11.90
CA ILE A 157 -1.46 -14.54 13.26
C ILE A 157 -2.03 -15.51 14.30
N GLU A 158 -3.12 -16.23 13.99
CA GLU A 158 -3.76 -17.18 14.89
C GLU A 158 -2.90 -18.42 15.15
N SER A 159 -2.05 -18.78 14.20
CA SER A 159 -1.17 -19.96 14.29
C SER A 159 0.25 -19.66 14.81
N LEU A 160 0.58 -18.40 15.10
CA LEU A 160 1.87 -18.03 15.68
C LEU A 160 2.08 -18.65 17.06
N ASN A 161 3.31 -19.00 17.40
CA ASN A 161 3.72 -19.54 18.70
C ASN A 161 4.49 -18.52 19.53
N ASP A 162 4.56 -18.75 20.82
CA ASP A 162 5.40 -17.93 21.71
C ASP A 162 6.87 -18.05 21.30
N GLY A 163 7.57 -16.93 21.19
CA GLY A 163 8.94 -16.86 20.69
C GLY A 163 9.11 -16.78 19.17
N ASP A 164 8.03 -16.86 18.39
CA ASP A 164 8.11 -16.74 16.94
C ASP A 164 8.72 -15.40 16.52
N LYS A 165 9.51 -15.44 15.43
CA LYS A 165 10.19 -14.28 14.87
C LYS A 165 9.32 -13.61 13.81
N ILE A 166 9.02 -12.34 14.00
CA ILE A 166 8.14 -11.57 13.10
C ILE A 166 8.93 -10.42 12.47
N LEU A 167 8.90 -10.34 11.15
CA LEU A 167 9.44 -9.21 10.40
C LEU A 167 8.38 -8.10 10.29
N ILE A 168 8.70 -6.90 10.78
CA ILE A 168 7.92 -5.69 10.53
C ILE A 168 8.71 -4.80 9.57
N SER A 169 8.20 -4.61 8.34
CA SER A 169 8.90 -3.92 7.26
C SER A 169 8.21 -2.64 6.84
N GLU A 170 8.98 -1.57 6.75
CA GLU A 170 8.51 -0.27 6.29
C GLU A 170 9.11 0.09 4.93
N GLY A 171 8.28 0.60 4.02
CA GLY A 171 8.69 0.94 2.66
C GLY A 171 9.47 2.26 2.54
N CYS A 172 9.54 3.04 3.60
CA CYS A 172 10.22 4.34 3.63
C CYS A 172 10.98 4.52 4.93
N THR A 173 11.90 5.47 4.92
CA THR A 173 12.62 5.93 6.10
C THR A 173 11.96 7.23 6.59
N HIS A 174 10.85 7.12 7.31
CA HIS A 174 10.23 8.27 7.96
C HIS A 174 10.79 8.48 9.37
N HIS A 175 10.62 9.68 9.89
CA HIS A 175 11.06 9.98 11.24
C HIS A 175 10.17 9.26 12.25
N ARG A 176 10.73 8.29 12.98
CA ARG A 176 10.01 7.51 14.00
C ARG A 176 9.70 8.38 15.20
N GLN A 177 8.45 8.33 15.65
CA GLN A 177 7.99 8.99 16.87
C GLN A 177 7.86 7.97 18.02
N CYS A 178 7.69 8.47 19.25
CA CYS A 178 7.58 7.63 20.44
C CYS A 178 6.44 6.58 20.38
N ASP A 179 5.39 6.85 19.59
CA ASP A 179 4.22 5.98 19.36
C ASP A 179 4.14 5.44 17.94
N ASP A 180 5.29 5.13 17.35
CA ASP A 180 5.37 4.60 15.99
C ASP A 180 4.52 3.32 15.81
N ILE A 181 3.83 3.23 14.66
CA ILE A 181 2.89 2.12 14.38
C ILE A 181 3.64 0.79 14.29
N GLY A 182 4.73 0.75 13.53
CA GLY A 182 5.46 -0.48 13.24
C GLY A 182 6.27 -1.00 14.43
N THR A 183 6.94 -0.10 15.15
CA THR A 183 7.89 -0.50 16.20
C THR A 183 7.29 -0.56 17.61
N VAL A 184 6.16 0.10 17.85
CA VAL A 184 5.54 0.20 19.18
C VAL A 184 4.11 -0.34 19.21
N LYS A 185 3.21 0.23 18.38
CA LYS A 185 1.78 -0.10 18.46
C LYS A 185 1.51 -1.52 17.98
N LEU A 186 2.05 -1.93 16.85
CA LEU A 186 1.78 -3.23 16.26
C LEU A 186 2.31 -4.40 17.10
N PRO A 187 3.55 -4.38 17.62
CA PRO A 187 4.02 -5.42 18.58
C PRO A 187 3.10 -5.55 19.81
N ARG A 188 2.66 -4.41 20.37
CA ARG A 188 1.74 -4.40 21.51
C ARG A 188 0.36 -4.99 21.15
N LEU A 189 -0.17 -4.66 19.96
CA LEU A 189 -1.46 -5.19 19.49
C LEU A 189 -1.38 -6.70 19.24
N LEU A 190 -0.30 -7.20 18.61
CA LEU A 190 -0.07 -8.62 18.41
C LEU A 190 -0.01 -9.38 19.74
N LYS A 191 0.75 -8.86 20.71
CA LYS A 191 0.83 -9.45 22.06
C LYS A 191 -0.53 -9.47 22.75
N ASN A 192 -1.27 -8.36 22.70
CA ASN A 192 -2.59 -8.26 23.34
C ASN A 192 -3.62 -9.20 22.69
N TYR A 193 -3.56 -9.37 21.37
CA TYR A 193 -4.48 -10.23 20.63
C TYR A 193 -4.19 -11.71 20.85
N THR A 194 -2.92 -12.11 20.77
CA THR A 194 -2.52 -13.52 20.82
C THR A 194 -2.21 -14.03 22.23
N GLY A 195 -1.92 -13.13 23.18
CA GLY A 195 -1.38 -13.47 24.50
C GLY A 195 0.06 -13.95 24.49
N LYS A 196 0.76 -13.89 23.36
CA LYS A 196 2.11 -14.45 23.14
C LYS A 196 3.16 -13.35 22.99
N ASN A 197 4.42 -13.69 23.25
CA ASN A 197 5.55 -12.80 23.04
C ASN A 197 6.28 -13.22 21.76
N PHE A 198 6.76 -12.24 21.01
CA PHE A 198 7.41 -12.44 19.72
C PHE A 198 8.78 -11.76 19.68
N GLU A 199 9.71 -12.33 18.93
CA GLU A 199 10.93 -11.64 18.52
C GLU A 199 10.61 -10.73 17.33
N ILE A 200 10.64 -9.41 17.53
CA ILE A 200 10.32 -8.44 16.50
C ILE A 200 11.59 -7.95 15.82
N VAL A 201 11.69 -8.18 14.53
CA VAL A 201 12.75 -7.62 13.68
C VAL A 201 12.16 -6.55 12.78
N THR A 202 12.76 -5.38 12.75
CA THR A 202 12.28 -4.26 11.93
C THR A 202 13.22 -3.98 10.76
N SER A 203 12.67 -3.67 9.60
CA SER A 203 13.42 -3.19 8.44
C SER A 203 12.76 -1.95 7.85
N SER A 204 13.54 -1.07 7.20
CA SER A 204 13.02 0.17 6.61
C SER A 204 13.69 0.52 5.28
N GLY A 205 12.96 1.23 4.42
CA GLY A 205 13.47 1.67 3.14
C GLY A 205 13.89 0.51 2.23
N LYS A 206 15.18 0.40 1.92
CA LYS A 206 15.75 -0.64 1.04
C LYS A 206 16.19 -1.91 1.79
N ASP A 207 16.19 -1.89 3.11
CA ASP A 207 16.77 -2.96 3.95
C ASP A 207 15.81 -4.14 4.16
N PHE A 208 15.07 -4.52 3.14
CA PHE A 208 14.23 -5.72 3.19
C PHE A 208 15.13 -6.97 3.18
N PRO A 209 15.03 -7.88 4.18
CA PRO A 209 15.95 -9.00 4.34
C PRO A 209 16.05 -9.91 3.13
N ASN A 210 17.23 -10.45 2.86
CA ASN A 210 17.42 -11.41 1.78
C ASN A 210 16.97 -12.82 2.17
N ASN A 211 17.28 -13.24 3.41
CA ASN A 211 16.78 -14.49 3.97
C ASN A 211 15.51 -14.23 4.78
N LEU A 212 14.42 -14.82 4.39
CA LEU A 212 13.12 -14.68 5.06
C LEU A 212 12.70 -15.95 5.81
N SER A 213 13.35 -17.10 5.58
CA SER A 213 12.94 -18.39 6.15
C SER A 213 13.01 -18.47 7.68
N GLU A 214 13.68 -17.52 8.33
CA GLU A 214 13.75 -17.42 9.79
C GLU A 214 12.50 -16.78 10.43
N PHE A 215 11.60 -16.18 9.61
CA PHE A 215 10.42 -15.49 10.11
C PHE A 215 9.16 -16.37 10.00
N SER A 216 8.30 -16.30 10.99
CA SER A 216 6.99 -16.94 11.00
C SER A 216 5.91 -16.07 10.33
N LEU A 217 6.14 -14.75 10.22
CA LEU A 217 5.25 -13.80 9.58
C LEU A 217 6.02 -12.54 9.14
N ALA A 218 5.69 -12.03 7.96
CA ALA A 218 6.15 -10.72 7.48
C ALA A 218 4.96 -9.74 7.42
N ILE A 219 5.06 -8.65 8.17
CA ILE A 219 4.06 -7.57 8.21
C ILE A 219 4.66 -6.32 7.58
N HIS A 220 4.09 -5.86 6.47
CA HIS A 220 4.57 -4.66 5.77
C HIS A 220 3.69 -3.45 6.08
N CYS A 221 4.25 -2.24 6.04
CA CYS A 221 3.44 -1.02 6.07
C CYS A 221 2.52 -0.94 4.82
N GLY A 222 1.63 0.07 4.76
CA GLY A 222 0.75 0.29 3.61
C GLY A 222 1.45 0.52 2.26
N ALA A 223 2.79 0.57 2.26
CA ALA A 223 3.65 0.71 1.07
C ALA A 223 3.32 1.94 0.20
N CYS A 224 2.79 3.03 0.78
CA CYS A 224 2.35 4.21 0.05
C CYS A 224 3.47 4.82 -0.82
N MET A 225 4.71 4.82 -0.34
CA MET A 225 5.89 5.35 -1.03
C MET A 225 6.58 4.35 -1.97
N LEU A 226 6.24 3.06 -1.90
CA LEU A 226 6.77 2.06 -2.81
C LEU A 226 5.95 1.97 -4.09
N ASN A 227 6.60 1.70 -5.22
CA ASN A 227 5.86 1.32 -6.42
C ASN A 227 5.30 -0.11 -6.31
N SER A 228 4.33 -0.45 -7.18
CA SER A 228 3.67 -1.76 -7.13
C SER A 228 4.64 -2.92 -7.38
N ARG A 229 5.67 -2.73 -8.20
CA ARG A 229 6.64 -3.80 -8.51
C ARG A 229 7.47 -4.15 -7.28
N GLU A 230 7.92 -3.15 -6.53
CA GLU A 230 8.73 -3.38 -5.33
C GLU A 230 7.94 -4.11 -4.24
N ILE A 231 6.71 -3.68 -3.92
CA ILE A 231 5.92 -4.37 -2.90
C ILE A 231 5.54 -5.79 -3.32
N ILE A 232 5.24 -6.03 -4.61
CA ILE A 232 4.98 -7.37 -5.14
C ILE A 232 6.25 -8.23 -5.08
N SER A 233 7.42 -7.67 -5.36
CA SER A 233 8.70 -8.39 -5.23
C SER A 233 8.94 -8.83 -3.78
N ARG A 234 8.75 -7.94 -2.80
CA ARG A 234 8.88 -8.28 -1.37
C ARG A 234 7.89 -9.36 -0.94
N MET A 235 6.64 -9.21 -1.36
CA MET A 235 5.60 -10.21 -1.11
C MET A 235 5.96 -11.58 -1.70
N ASN A 236 6.38 -11.62 -2.98
CA ASN A 236 6.74 -12.88 -3.64
C ASN A 236 7.91 -13.56 -2.93
N ARG A 237 8.95 -12.81 -2.58
CA ARG A 237 10.09 -13.35 -1.81
C ARG A 237 9.65 -13.95 -0.47
N SER A 238 8.71 -13.30 0.23
CA SER A 238 8.16 -13.84 1.48
C SER A 238 7.41 -15.16 1.24
N VAL A 239 6.50 -15.16 0.27
CA VAL A 239 5.70 -16.34 -0.08
C VAL A 239 6.56 -17.50 -0.60
N GLU A 240 7.54 -17.22 -1.46
CA GLU A 240 8.51 -18.21 -1.98
C GLU A 240 9.38 -18.82 -0.88
N SER A 241 9.64 -18.07 0.18
CA SER A 241 10.32 -18.56 1.39
C SER A 241 9.39 -19.31 2.38
N GLY A 242 8.11 -19.50 2.03
CA GLY A 242 7.11 -20.12 2.89
C GLY A 242 6.60 -19.22 4.03
N VAL A 243 6.91 -17.93 4.00
CA VAL A 243 6.57 -16.97 5.07
C VAL A 243 5.30 -16.21 4.70
N PRO A 244 4.23 -16.29 5.51
CA PRO A 244 3.00 -15.50 5.30
C PRO A 244 3.31 -14.01 5.25
N PHE A 245 2.61 -13.28 4.35
CA PHE A 245 2.80 -11.85 4.14
C PHE A 245 1.50 -11.09 4.35
N THR A 246 1.52 -10.06 5.20
CA THR A 246 0.37 -9.17 5.43
C THR A 246 0.81 -7.70 5.53
N ASN A 247 -0.13 -6.80 5.83
CA ASN A 247 0.17 -5.39 6.05
C ASN A 247 -0.53 -4.81 7.30
N TYR A 248 -0.13 -3.60 7.71
CA TYR A 248 -0.62 -2.91 8.91
C TYR A 248 -2.15 -2.68 8.94
N GLY A 249 -2.82 -2.70 7.80
CA GLY A 249 -4.21 -2.28 7.65
C GLY A 249 -5.17 -3.41 7.30
N ILE A 250 -4.72 -4.65 7.29
CA ILE A 250 -5.52 -5.85 7.18
C ILE A 250 -5.67 -6.47 8.56
#